data_0e38ae4a2671b24cd72e3f2d8c2978cf
#
_entry.id   0e38ae4a2671b24cd72e3f2d8c2978cf
#
_cell.length_a   1.000
_cell.length_b   1.000
_cell.length_c   1.000
_cell.angle_alpha   90.00
_cell.angle_beta   90.00
_cell.angle_gamma   90.00
#
_symmetry.space_group_name_H-M   'P 1'
#
loop_
_entity.id
_entity.type
_entity.pdbx_description
1 polymer ?
#
loop_
_entity_poly.entity_id
_entity_poly.type
_entity_poly.pdbx_seq_one_letter_code
_entity_poly.pdbx_strand_id
1 'polypeptide(L)'
;GHPFVNGTGSAPWKNSNEAMKMTKNADGTFSWKIVPTLFYEVDATTVYAEDIHFLVKAKDGGGYGDPDVKTDDQSIAIDPPATERNPFYHFPTKVMADDVLTLRYENWREQKSSMQNLASDDCYMYAKVTYTDGTFDQIENTFNVGSNPDLQMDYLDDGNFQLRLIPEEFFNVPATKTIDYLEFIAMKKVFATGADRVTEAVNVQIECQ
;
A
#
# COMPACT_ATOMS: atom_id res chain seq x y z
N GLY A 1 -16.82 -22.38 -9.42
CA GLY A 1 -15.41 -22.47 -9.70
C GLY A 1 -15.15 -23.07 -11.06
N HIS A 2 -14.22 -22.51 -11.79
CA HIS A 2 -13.73 -23.14 -13.01
C HIS A 2 -12.62 -24.11 -12.61
N PRO A 3 -12.84 -25.45 -12.60
CA PRO A 3 -11.75 -26.37 -12.42
C PRO A 3 -10.89 -26.26 -13.69
N PHE A 4 -9.79 -25.57 -13.61
CA PHE A 4 -8.81 -25.60 -14.66
C PHE A 4 -8.11 -26.96 -14.60
N VAL A 5 -8.64 -27.90 -15.35
CA VAL A 5 -8.14 -29.26 -15.36
C VAL A 5 -6.89 -29.30 -16.22
N ASN A 6 -5.82 -29.81 -15.64
CA ASN A 6 -4.60 -30.06 -16.38
C ASN A 6 -4.81 -31.15 -17.42
N GLY A 7 -5.18 -30.78 -18.60
CA GLY A 7 -5.32 -31.70 -19.72
C GLY A 7 -6.63 -31.50 -20.47
N THR A 8 -6.70 -32.10 -21.63
CA THR A 8 -7.81 -31.98 -22.58
C THR A 8 -8.43 -33.32 -22.89
N GLY A 9 -9.72 -33.33 -23.20
CA GLY A 9 -10.43 -34.52 -23.63
C GLY A 9 -10.77 -35.50 -22.50
N SER A 10 -11.01 -36.75 -22.82
CA SER A 10 -11.50 -37.79 -21.91
C SER A 10 -10.46 -38.34 -20.91
N ALA A 11 -9.22 -37.92 -21.03
CA ALA A 11 -8.12 -38.38 -20.15
C ALA A 11 -7.25 -37.18 -19.68
N PRO A 12 -7.80 -36.24 -18.90
CA PRO A 12 -7.11 -35.00 -18.52
C PRO A 12 -5.82 -35.26 -17.72
N TRP A 13 -5.71 -36.36 -17.01
CA TRP A 13 -4.52 -36.72 -16.24
C TRP A 13 -3.35 -37.20 -17.11
N LYS A 14 -3.62 -37.66 -18.32
CA LYS A 14 -2.62 -38.18 -19.26
C LYS A 14 -2.20 -37.18 -20.33
N ASN A 15 -2.98 -36.13 -20.55
CA ASN A 15 -2.72 -35.11 -21.54
C ASN A 15 -2.36 -33.81 -20.86
N SER A 16 -1.15 -33.73 -20.31
CA SER A 16 -0.71 -32.57 -19.55
C SER A 16 -0.69 -31.29 -20.38
N ASN A 17 -1.24 -30.22 -19.80
CA ASN A 17 -1.28 -28.90 -20.41
C ASN A 17 0.07 -28.19 -20.22
N GLU A 18 0.75 -27.84 -21.33
CA GLU A 18 2.05 -27.12 -21.25
C GLU A 18 1.96 -25.77 -20.56
N ALA A 19 0.81 -25.11 -20.54
CA ALA A 19 0.60 -23.86 -19.78
C ALA A 19 0.74 -24.04 -18.24
N MET A 20 0.59 -25.27 -17.76
CA MET A 20 0.71 -25.64 -16.35
C MET A 20 2.07 -26.25 -16.01
N LYS A 21 2.99 -26.27 -16.95
CA LYS A 21 4.32 -26.83 -16.76
C LYS A 21 5.15 -25.96 -15.83
N MET A 22 5.65 -26.56 -14.77
CA MET A 22 6.58 -25.90 -13.85
C MET A 22 8.00 -25.84 -14.45
N THR A 23 8.70 -24.77 -14.15
CA THR A 23 10.12 -24.61 -14.50
C THR A 23 10.98 -25.17 -13.38
N LYS A 24 11.92 -26.06 -13.73
CA LYS A 24 12.93 -26.56 -12.80
C LYS A 24 14.01 -25.50 -12.59
N ASN A 25 14.25 -25.15 -11.35
CA ASN A 25 15.29 -24.21 -10.94
C ASN A 25 16.65 -24.90 -10.74
N ALA A 26 17.72 -24.12 -10.68
CA ALA A 26 19.09 -24.65 -10.53
C ALA A 26 19.31 -25.38 -9.19
N ASP A 27 18.56 -25.01 -8.15
CA ASP A 27 18.60 -25.61 -6.82
C ASP A 27 17.77 -26.90 -6.69
N GLY A 28 17.15 -27.34 -7.79
CA GLY A 28 16.33 -28.54 -7.83
C GLY A 28 14.86 -28.33 -7.48
N THR A 29 14.45 -27.13 -7.08
CA THR A 29 13.05 -26.78 -6.86
C THR A 29 12.31 -26.56 -8.18
N PHE A 30 10.98 -26.46 -8.13
CA PHE A 30 10.15 -26.15 -9.27
C PHE A 30 9.32 -24.90 -9.00
N SER A 31 9.20 -24.02 -9.98
CA SER A 31 8.40 -22.80 -9.88
C SER A 31 7.39 -22.70 -11.02
N TRP A 32 6.25 -22.12 -10.71
CA TRP A 32 5.22 -21.76 -11.66
C TRP A 32 4.64 -20.41 -11.26
N LYS A 33 4.46 -19.52 -12.23
CA LYS A 33 4.00 -18.15 -11.97
C LYS A 33 2.74 -17.89 -12.79
N ILE A 34 1.73 -17.38 -12.12
CA ILE A 34 0.47 -16.97 -12.76
C ILE A 34 0.02 -15.63 -12.19
N VAL A 35 -0.82 -14.95 -12.96
CA VAL A 35 -1.73 -13.93 -12.46
C VAL A 35 -3.10 -14.60 -12.38
N PRO A 36 -3.64 -14.86 -11.16
CA PRO A 36 -4.83 -15.70 -11.00
C PRO A 36 -6.03 -15.25 -11.83
N THR A 37 -6.30 -13.94 -11.85
CA THR A 37 -7.42 -13.38 -12.61
C THR A 37 -7.31 -13.62 -14.11
N LEU A 38 -6.10 -13.54 -14.66
CA LEU A 38 -5.87 -13.79 -16.08
C LEU A 38 -5.87 -15.30 -16.40
N PHE A 39 -5.30 -16.10 -15.50
CA PHE A 39 -5.19 -17.53 -15.71
C PHE A 39 -6.53 -18.25 -15.62
N TYR A 40 -7.37 -17.87 -14.62
CA TYR A 40 -8.67 -18.47 -14.42
C TYR A 40 -9.81 -17.73 -15.13
N GLU A 41 -9.51 -16.58 -15.78
CA GLU A 41 -10.50 -15.73 -16.45
C GLU A 41 -11.65 -15.31 -15.52
N VAL A 42 -11.32 -14.97 -14.28
CA VAL A 42 -12.25 -14.54 -13.23
C VAL A 42 -11.85 -13.17 -12.68
N ASP A 43 -12.76 -12.51 -12.00
CA ASP A 43 -12.46 -11.25 -11.30
C ASP A 43 -11.68 -11.49 -9.99
N ALA A 44 -11.10 -10.42 -9.46
CA ALA A 44 -10.31 -10.49 -8.22
C ALA A 44 -11.16 -10.90 -7.00
N THR A 45 -12.44 -10.50 -6.97
CA THR A 45 -13.35 -10.84 -5.87
C THR A 45 -13.55 -12.35 -5.79
N THR A 46 -13.69 -13.00 -6.94
CA THR A 46 -13.78 -14.47 -7.02
C THR A 46 -12.51 -15.13 -6.50
N VAL A 47 -11.33 -14.62 -6.87
CA VAL A 47 -10.04 -15.17 -6.38
C VAL A 47 -9.93 -15.06 -4.86
N TYR A 48 -10.37 -13.93 -4.27
CA TYR A 48 -10.33 -13.72 -2.81
C TYR A 48 -11.35 -14.57 -2.05
N ALA A 49 -12.46 -14.93 -2.69
CA ALA A 49 -13.51 -15.72 -2.06
C ALA A 49 -13.25 -17.24 -2.10
N GLU A 50 -12.57 -17.70 -3.15
CA GLU A 50 -12.48 -19.13 -3.45
C GLU A 50 -11.08 -19.72 -3.16
N ASP A 51 -10.07 -18.89 -2.90
CA ASP A 51 -8.66 -19.29 -2.79
C ASP A 51 -8.11 -19.95 -4.08
N ILE A 52 -6.86 -20.35 -4.06
CA ILE A 52 -6.26 -21.12 -5.14
C ILE A 52 -6.00 -22.54 -4.67
N HIS A 53 -6.68 -23.49 -5.28
CA HIS A 53 -6.48 -24.91 -5.03
C HIS A 53 -5.63 -25.53 -6.13
N PHE A 54 -4.66 -26.33 -5.76
CA PHE A 54 -3.77 -26.98 -6.71
C PHE A 54 -3.17 -28.28 -6.16
N LEU A 55 -2.67 -29.08 -7.05
CA LEU A 55 -1.76 -30.17 -6.74
C LEU A 55 -0.61 -30.20 -7.74
N VAL A 56 0.50 -30.75 -7.35
CA VAL A 56 1.63 -30.98 -8.25
C VAL A 56 1.65 -32.46 -8.64
N LYS A 57 1.82 -32.74 -9.93
CA LYS A 57 1.87 -34.10 -10.44
C LYS A 57 2.98 -34.28 -11.49
N ALA A 58 3.35 -35.52 -11.72
CA ALA A 58 4.21 -35.84 -12.85
C ALA A 58 3.49 -35.58 -14.19
N LYS A 59 4.26 -35.32 -15.24
CA LYS A 59 3.72 -35.24 -16.60
C LYS A 59 2.97 -36.54 -16.90
N ASP A 60 1.79 -36.41 -17.46
CA ASP A 60 0.96 -37.54 -17.92
C ASP A 60 0.71 -38.63 -16.87
N GLY A 61 0.67 -38.27 -15.61
CA GLY A 61 0.42 -39.15 -14.47
C GLY A 61 -0.40 -38.56 -13.36
N GLY A 62 -0.54 -39.25 -12.24
CA GLY A 62 -1.20 -38.77 -11.05
C GLY A 62 -2.72 -38.79 -11.08
N GLY A 63 -3.33 -39.56 -11.97
CA GLY A 63 -4.77 -39.74 -12.01
C GLY A 63 -5.30 -40.51 -10.80
N TYR A 64 -6.62 -40.69 -10.75
CA TYR A 64 -7.30 -41.43 -9.69
C TYR A 64 -6.72 -42.85 -9.56
N GLY A 65 -6.25 -43.21 -8.38
CA GLY A 65 -5.63 -44.51 -8.12
C GLY A 65 -4.12 -44.56 -8.38
N ASP A 66 -3.48 -43.41 -8.67
CA ASP A 66 -2.03 -43.31 -8.90
C ASP A 66 -1.41 -42.27 -7.94
N PRO A 67 -1.36 -42.54 -6.62
CA PRO A 67 -0.97 -41.59 -5.59
C PRO A 67 0.52 -41.25 -5.63
N ASP A 68 1.37 -42.11 -6.18
CA ASP A 68 2.83 -41.97 -6.09
C ASP A 68 3.42 -40.90 -7.02
N VAL A 69 2.61 -40.36 -7.94
CA VAL A 69 3.05 -39.36 -8.93
C VAL A 69 2.36 -38.01 -8.80
N LYS A 70 1.70 -37.76 -7.67
CA LYS A 70 1.09 -36.47 -7.34
C LYS A 70 1.21 -36.16 -5.86
N THR A 71 1.11 -34.86 -5.52
CA THR A 71 0.93 -34.42 -4.13
C THR A 71 -0.53 -34.55 -3.71
N ASP A 72 -0.77 -34.40 -2.42
CA ASP A 72 -2.10 -34.09 -1.90
C ASP A 72 -2.56 -32.72 -2.43
N ASP A 73 -3.86 -32.45 -2.32
CA ASP A 73 -4.45 -31.17 -2.65
C ASP A 73 -3.89 -30.09 -1.71
N GLN A 74 -3.48 -28.99 -2.28
CA GLN A 74 -2.94 -27.83 -1.59
C GLN A 74 -3.86 -26.62 -1.84
N SER A 75 -3.86 -25.67 -0.91
CA SER A 75 -4.54 -24.39 -1.09
C SER A 75 -3.64 -23.24 -0.68
N ILE A 76 -3.80 -22.10 -1.36
CA ILE A 76 -3.20 -20.84 -1.01
C ILE A 76 -4.33 -19.84 -0.87
N ALA A 77 -4.51 -19.31 0.34
CA ALA A 77 -5.40 -18.19 0.57
C ALA A 77 -4.82 -16.94 -0.11
N ILE A 78 -5.68 -16.25 -0.85
CA ILE A 78 -5.35 -14.96 -1.48
C ILE A 78 -6.22 -13.92 -0.81
N ASP A 79 -5.65 -13.22 0.15
CA ASP A 79 -6.32 -12.10 0.78
C ASP A 79 -6.50 -10.94 -0.22
N PRO A 80 -7.65 -10.22 -0.17
CA PRO A 80 -7.75 -8.95 -0.86
C PRO A 80 -6.60 -8.06 -0.38
N PRO A 81 -6.05 -7.20 -1.24
CA PRO A 81 -5.08 -6.22 -0.78
C PRO A 81 -5.69 -5.53 0.44
N ALA A 82 -4.96 -5.51 1.55
CA ALA A 82 -5.36 -4.81 2.76
C ALA A 82 -5.96 -3.47 2.32
N THR A 83 -7.17 -3.16 2.79
CA THR A 83 -7.99 -1.98 2.46
C THR A 83 -7.06 -0.85 2.08
N GLU A 84 -7.17 -0.32 0.88
CA GLU A 84 -6.16 0.55 0.29
C GLU A 84 -5.70 1.56 1.32
N ARG A 85 -4.49 1.38 1.83
CA ARG A 85 -3.90 2.31 2.78
C ARG A 85 -4.01 3.70 2.18
N ASN A 86 -4.48 4.67 2.98
CA ASN A 86 -4.50 6.06 2.56
C ASN A 86 -3.14 6.38 1.89
N PRO A 87 -3.11 6.94 0.68
CA PRO A 87 -1.87 7.34 0.01
C PRO A 87 -1.03 8.32 0.85
N PHE A 88 -1.66 9.07 1.74
CA PHE A 88 -0.99 9.91 2.73
C PHE A 88 -1.11 9.26 4.11
N TYR A 89 0.01 8.95 4.76
CA TYR A 89 0.07 8.20 6.00
C TYR A 89 1.33 8.54 6.82
N HIS A 90 1.38 8.06 8.05
CA HIS A 90 2.51 8.27 8.95
C HIS A 90 3.04 6.97 9.55
N PHE A 91 4.27 7.04 10.05
CA PHE A 91 4.85 6.06 10.95
C PHE A 91 5.88 6.72 11.90
N PRO A 92 6.14 6.14 13.08
CA PRO A 92 5.47 4.96 13.63
C PRO A 92 3.97 5.22 13.88
N THR A 93 3.21 4.18 14.17
CA THR A 93 1.77 4.29 14.49
C THR A 93 1.51 4.86 15.88
N LYS A 94 2.47 4.71 16.79
CA LYS A 94 2.50 5.28 18.13
C LYS A 94 3.61 6.30 18.19
N VAL A 95 3.28 7.51 18.58
CA VAL A 95 4.16 8.68 18.51
C VAL A 95 4.10 9.44 19.83
N MET A 96 5.23 9.74 20.41
CA MET A 96 5.38 10.72 21.48
C MET A 96 5.80 12.08 20.91
N ALA A 97 5.70 13.14 21.69
CA ALA A 97 5.97 14.50 21.22
C ALA A 97 7.43 14.71 20.78
N ASP A 98 8.37 13.97 21.36
CA ASP A 98 9.81 14.00 21.10
C ASP A 98 10.30 12.90 20.15
N ASP A 99 9.40 12.06 19.62
CA ASP A 99 9.73 11.04 18.64
C ASP A 99 9.91 11.60 17.22
N VAL A 100 10.66 10.88 16.39
CA VAL A 100 10.71 11.17 14.95
C VAL A 100 9.46 10.65 14.27
N LEU A 101 8.58 11.56 13.89
CA LEU A 101 7.42 11.28 13.04
C LEU A 101 7.82 11.37 11.58
N THR A 102 7.46 10.37 10.80
CA THR A 102 7.63 10.37 9.35
C THR A 102 6.27 10.37 8.67
N LEU A 103 6.03 11.36 7.84
CA LEU A 103 4.89 11.44 6.94
C LEU A 103 5.30 10.97 5.57
N ARG A 104 4.46 10.14 4.94
CA ARG A 104 4.68 9.61 3.59
C ARG A 104 3.48 9.89 2.71
N TYR A 105 3.74 10.31 1.48
CA TYR A 105 2.73 10.51 0.46
C TYR A 105 3.12 9.78 -0.83
N GLU A 106 2.26 8.85 -1.26
CA GLU A 106 2.38 8.05 -2.48
C GLU A 106 1.44 8.63 -3.54
N ASN A 107 1.85 9.70 -4.24
CA ASN A 107 0.96 10.47 -5.12
C ASN A 107 0.40 9.67 -6.31
N TRP A 108 1.07 8.61 -6.71
CA TRP A 108 0.60 7.70 -7.76
C TRP A 108 -0.63 6.89 -7.35
N ARG A 109 -0.92 6.79 -6.04
CA ARG A 109 -2.12 6.13 -5.48
C ARG A 109 -3.25 7.09 -5.20
N GLU A 110 -3.03 8.39 -5.30
CA GLU A 110 -4.05 9.39 -5.02
C GLU A 110 -5.18 9.31 -6.06
N GLN A 111 -6.43 9.43 -5.59
CA GLN A 111 -7.60 9.38 -6.47
C GLN A 111 -7.85 10.71 -7.19
N LYS A 112 -7.44 11.83 -6.58
CA LYS A 112 -7.53 13.14 -7.22
C LYS A 112 -6.44 13.31 -8.27
N SER A 113 -6.84 13.40 -9.52
CA SER A 113 -5.90 13.55 -10.64
C SER A 113 -5.00 14.77 -10.53
N SER A 114 -5.47 15.85 -9.90
CA SER A 114 -4.68 17.05 -9.63
C SER A 114 -3.52 16.83 -8.65
N MET A 115 -3.62 15.82 -7.80
CA MET A 115 -2.60 15.45 -6.82
C MET A 115 -1.76 14.26 -7.25
N GLN A 116 -1.98 13.73 -8.47
CA GLN A 116 -1.15 12.69 -9.08
C GLN A 116 -0.01 13.32 -9.87
N ASN A 117 1.08 12.56 -10.03
CA ASN A 117 2.23 12.94 -10.86
C ASN A 117 2.79 14.34 -10.54
N LEU A 118 2.85 14.69 -9.27
CA LEU A 118 3.44 15.95 -8.83
C LEU A 118 4.92 16.01 -9.20
N ALA A 119 5.37 17.21 -9.57
CA ALA A 119 6.80 17.46 -9.73
C ALA A 119 7.53 17.31 -8.37
N SER A 120 8.82 17.01 -8.42
CA SER A 120 9.62 16.73 -7.22
C SER A 120 9.66 17.89 -6.20
N ASP A 121 9.37 19.12 -6.62
CA ASP A 121 9.34 20.33 -5.78
C ASP A 121 7.92 20.87 -5.54
N ASP A 122 6.86 20.11 -5.90
CA ASP A 122 5.48 20.59 -5.88
C ASP A 122 4.62 19.96 -4.75
N CYS A 123 5.21 19.19 -3.84
CA CYS A 123 4.50 18.61 -2.70
C CYS A 123 4.83 19.34 -1.41
N TYR A 124 3.81 19.88 -0.78
CA TYR A 124 3.87 20.62 0.49
C TYR A 124 2.84 20.10 1.47
N MET A 125 2.87 20.60 2.69
CA MET A 125 1.88 20.25 3.71
C MET A 125 1.23 21.50 4.33
N TYR A 126 0.02 21.29 4.83
CA TYR A 126 -0.53 22.02 5.95
C TYR A 126 -0.29 21.19 7.20
N ALA A 127 0.06 21.82 8.31
CA ALA A 127 0.29 21.17 9.59
C ALA A 127 -0.43 21.94 10.72
N LYS A 128 -1.10 21.19 11.60
CA LYS A 128 -1.79 21.75 12.76
C LYS A 128 -1.48 20.90 13.98
N VAL A 129 -1.23 21.56 15.11
CA VAL A 129 -1.11 20.94 16.42
C VAL A 129 -2.28 21.41 17.30
N THR A 130 -2.92 20.47 17.98
CA THR A 130 -3.94 20.76 18.99
C THR A 130 -3.40 20.33 20.35
N TYR A 131 -3.58 21.17 21.35
CA TYR A 131 -3.11 20.97 22.71
C TYR A 131 -4.22 20.43 23.61
N THR A 132 -3.83 19.81 24.72
CA THR A 132 -4.75 19.24 25.70
C THR A 132 -5.69 20.29 26.37
N ASP A 133 -5.33 21.56 26.29
CA ASP A 133 -6.18 22.69 26.76
C ASP A 133 -7.22 23.13 25.71
N GLY A 134 -7.27 22.46 24.55
CA GLY A 134 -8.17 22.74 23.43
C GLY A 134 -7.73 23.91 22.53
N THR A 135 -6.61 24.55 22.82
CA THR A 135 -6.01 25.55 21.90
C THR A 135 -5.24 24.85 20.77
N PHE A 136 -4.93 25.57 19.71
CA PHE A 136 -4.17 25.02 18.60
C PHE A 136 -3.22 26.06 18.00
N ASP A 137 -2.18 25.56 17.33
CA ASP A 137 -1.34 26.34 16.42
C ASP A 137 -1.33 25.66 15.05
N GLN A 138 -1.09 26.41 13.99
CA GLN A 138 -1.03 25.89 12.63
C GLN A 138 0.10 26.53 11.86
N ILE A 139 0.69 25.73 10.95
CA ILE A 139 1.69 26.18 10.00
C ILE A 139 1.08 26.00 8.62
N GLU A 140 0.89 27.09 7.93
CA GLU A 140 0.26 27.10 6.61
C GLU A 140 1.26 27.42 5.51
N ASN A 141 1.09 26.74 4.41
CA ASN A 141 1.59 27.20 3.14
C ASN A 141 0.57 28.23 2.64
N THR A 142 0.84 29.52 2.80
CA THR A 142 -0.08 30.57 2.39
C THR A 142 -0.27 30.56 0.88
N PHE A 143 -1.32 31.26 0.37
CA PHE A 143 -1.61 31.38 -1.07
C PHE A 143 -0.42 31.89 -1.93
N ASN A 144 0.63 32.34 -1.31
CA ASN A 144 1.87 32.74 -1.98
C ASN A 144 2.77 31.51 -2.15
N VAL A 145 2.95 31.13 -3.38
CA VAL A 145 3.76 30.04 -3.90
C VAL A 145 5.04 29.80 -3.09
N GLY A 146 5.17 28.59 -2.53
CA GLY A 146 6.40 28.17 -1.87
C GLY A 146 6.80 29.01 -0.66
N SER A 147 5.82 29.60 0.02
CA SER A 147 6.05 30.57 1.09
C SER A 147 6.68 29.99 2.36
N ASN A 148 6.54 28.68 2.57
CA ASN A 148 7.13 28.01 3.73
C ASN A 148 7.91 26.76 3.29
N PRO A 149 9.24 26.82 3.20
CA PRO A 149 10.07 25.69 2.82
C PRO A 149 10.04 24.55 3.86
N ASP A 150 9.74 24.84 5.13
CA ASP A 150 9.68 23.81 6.19
C ASP A 150 8.50 22.84 6.00
N LEU A 151 7.53 23.21 5.17
CA LEU A 151 6.39 22.38 4.79
C LEU A 151 6.61 21.59 3.49
N GLN A 152 7.73 21.80 2.80
CA GLN A 152 8.04 21.04 1.60
C GLN A 152 8.40 19.61 1.92
N MET A 153 7.77 18.66 1.23
CA MET A 153 8.12 17.26 1.35
C MET A 153 9.28 16.91 0.43
N ASP A 154 10.23 16.12 0.93
CA ASP A 154 11.32 15.58 0.14
C ASP A 154 10.78 14.55 -0.88
N TYR A 155 11.12 14.74 -2.15
CA TYR A 155 10.89 13.74 -3.17
C TYR A 155 11.90 12.60 -3.05
N LEU A 156 11.43 11.37 -3.01
CA LEU A 156 12.31 10.19 -2.92
C LEU A 156 12.53 9.59 -4.32
N ASP A 157 11.48 9.02 -4.89
CA ASP A 157 11.42 8.41 -6.22
C ASP A 157 9.98 8.03 -6.57
N ASP A 158 9.73 7.73 -7.84
CA ASP A 158 8.47 7.14 -8.34
C ASP A 158 7.17 7.74 -7.75
N GLY A 159 7.15 9.05 -7.52
CA GLY A 159 5.99 9.73 -6.97
C GLY A 159 5.81 9.55 -5.46
N ASN A 160 6.86 9.20 -4.75
CA ASN A 160 6.88 9.11 -3.30
C ASN A 160 7.50 10.36 -2.70
N PHE A 161 6.79 10.93 -1.72
CA PHE A 161 7.23 12.08 -0.95
C PHE A 161 7.31 11.76 0.53
N GLN A 162 8.19 12.45 1.25
CA GLN A 162 8.39 12.25 2.69
C GLN A 162 8.65 13.57 3.39
N LEU A 163 8.16 13.70 4.61
CA LEU A 163 8.67 14.67 5.57
C LEU A 163 8.94 13.97 6.91
N ARG A 164 10.07 14.30 7.54
CA ARG A 164 10.43 13.86 8.87
C ARG A 164 10.47 15.06 9.80
N LEU A 165 9.88 14.92 10.95
CA LEU A 165 9.84 15.98 11.96
C LEU A 165 9.81 15.38 13.37
N ILE A 166 10.21 16.19 14.34
CA ILE A 166 9.95 15.94 15.77
C ILE A 166 8.83 16.91 16.16
N PRO A 167 7.65 16.43 16.59
CA PRO A 167 6.47 17.27 16.79
C PRO A 167 6.71 18.51 17.65
N GLU A 168 7.33 18.36 18.81
CA GLU A 168 7.55 19.50 19.74
C GLU A 168 8.52 20.54 19.15
N GLU A 169 9.53 20.12 18.40
CA GLU A 169 10.48 21.02 17.73
C GLU A 169 9.84 21.71 16.54
N PHE A 170 9.14 20.94 15.69
CA PHE A 170 8.53 21.43 14.47
C PHE A 170 7.48 22.52 14.74
N PHE A 171 6.66 22.35 15.77
CA PHE A 171 5.65 23.34 16.17
C PHE A 171 6.17 24.36 17.19
N ASN A 172 7.44 24.27 17.59
CA ASN A 172 8.02 25.12 18.64
C ASN A 172 7.12 25.18 19.88
N VAL A 173 6.73 24.00 20.39
CA VAL A 173 5.72 23.83 21.43
C VAL A 173 6.17 24.51 22.74
N PRO A 174 5.40 25.43 23.29
CA PRO A 174 5.74 26.05 24.59
C PRO A 174 5.81 25.00 25.72
N ALA A 175 6.79 25.10 26.60
CA ALA A 175 6.97 24.17 27.72
C ALA A 175 5.74 24.08 28.68
N THR A 176 4.79 24.99 28.56
CA THR A 176 3.53 25.00 29.33
C THR A 176 2.38 24.29 28.66
N LYS A 177 2.60 23.80 27.44
CA LYS A 177 1.57 23.10 26.63
C LYS A 177 1.95 21.65 26.41
N THR A 178 0.94 20.80 26.31
CA THR A 178 1.08 19.38 25.96
C THR A 178 0.30 19.12 24.67
N ILE A 179 0.93 18.47 23.71
CA ILE A 179 0.28 18.09 22.46
C ILE A 179 -0.76 17.01 22.74
N ASP A 180 -1.95 17.17 22.20
CA ASP A 180 -3.00 16.16 22.17
C ASP A 180 -2.94 15.40 20.83
N TYR A 181 -3.16 16.10 19.72
CA TYR A 181 -3.06 15.48 18.40
C TYR A 181 -2.52 16.44 17.34
N LEU A 182 -2.08 15.84 16.23
CA LEU A 182 -1.58 16.54 15.05
C LEU A 182 -2.47 16.23 13.85
N GLU A 183 -2.63 17.21 12.97
CA GLU A 183 -3.29 17.04 11.67
C GLU A 183 -2.38 17.52 10.57
N PHE A 184 -2.25 16.70 9.51
CA PHE A 184 -1.46 17.02 8.33
C PHE A 184 -2.28 16.82 7.06
N ILE A 185 -2.13 17.72 6.09
CA ILE A 185 -2.77 17.65 4.79
C ILE A 185 -1.70 17.87 3.71
N ALA A 186 -1.45 16.89 2.86
CA ALA A 186 -0.58 17.08 1.71
C ALA A 186 -1.29 17.93 0.64
N MET A 187 -0.54 18.84 0.01
CA MET A 187 -1.08 19.78 -0.97
C MET A 187 0.00 20.20 -1.98
N LYS A 188 -0.44 20.81 -3.06
CA LYS A 188 0.48 21.47 -4.02
C LYS A 188 1.14 22.70 -3.44
N LYS A 189 2.31 23.01 -4.00
CA LYS A 189 3.01 24.28 -3.77
C LYS A 189 2.11 25.49 -4.00
N VAL A 190 1.35 25.47 -5.08
CA VAL A 190 0.33 26.47 -5.39
C VAL A 190 -1.04 25.89 -5.03
N PHE A 191 -1.49 26.21 -3.85
CA PHE A 191 -2.82 25.80 -3.38
C PHE A 191 -3.86 26.85 -3.80
N ALA A 192 -4.56 26.58 -4.90
CA ALA A 192 -5.60 27.46 -5.43
C ALA A 192 -7.01 27.02 -5.02
N THR A 193 -7.24 25.71 -4.87
CA THR A 193 -8.57 25.15 -4.58
C THR A 193 -8.47 23.89 -3.71
N GLY A 194 -9.60 23.41 -3.21
CA GLY A 194 -9.66 22.12 -2.51
C GLY A 194 -9.24 20.91 -3.35
N ALA A 195 -9.14 21.06 -4.69
CA ALA A 195 -8.61 20.04 -5.58
C ALA A 195 -7.08 19.87 -5.47
N ASP A 196 -6.39 20.88 -4.98
CA ASP A 196 -4.92 20.91 -4.88
C ASP A 196 -4.39 20.34 -3.56
N ARG A 197 -5.19 19.56 -2.86
CA ARG A 197 -4.85 18.84 -1.63
C ARG A 197 -5.40 17.42 -1.64
N VAL A 198 -4.79 16.51 -0.86
CA VAL A 198 -5.28 15.13 -0.65
C VAL A 198 -6.72 15.09 -0.16
N THR A 199 -7.37 13.95 -0.38
CA THR A 199 -8.75 13.72 0.04
C THR A 199 -8.88 13.61 1.55
N GLU A 200 -7.92 12.95 2.20
CA GLU A 200 -7.95 12.63 3.61
C GLU A 200 -6.71 13.19 4.32
N ALA A 201 -6.93 13.86 5.44
CA ALA A 201 -5.87 14.30 6.34
C ALA A 201 -5.26 13.10 7.09
N VAL A 202 -3.99 13.22 7.46
CA VAL A 202 -3.36 12.34 8.45
C VAL A 202 -3.55 12.95 9.83
N ASN A 203 -4.18 12.17 10.71
CA ASN A 203 -4.35 12.53 12.12
C ASN A 203 -3.49 11.62 12.98
N VAL A 204 -2.67 12.21 13.85
CA VAL A 204 -1.73 11.52 14.73
C VAL A 204 -2.05 11.84 16.16
N GLN A 205 -2.53 10.85 16.90
CA GLN A 205 -2.68 10.99 18.35
C GLN A 205 -1.32 10.90 19.00
N ILE A 206 -0.99 11.87 19.88
CA ILE A 206 0.24 11.82 20.66
C ILE A 206 0.00 11.04 21.94
N GLU A 207 0.84 10.03 22.19
CA GLU A 207 0.76 9.25 23.44
C GLU A 207 1.38 10.07 24.59
N CYS A 208 0.70 10.09 25.73
CA CYS A 208 1.25 10.68 26.95
C CYS A 208 2.38 9.79 27.48
N GLN A 209 3.47 10.42 27.96
CA GLN A 209 4.52 9.74 28.71
C GLN A 209 4.01 9.25 30.06
#